data_f8cf542412fe968792a7e444ff0748a2
#
_entry.id   f8cf542412fe968792a7e444ff0748a2
#
_cell.length_a   1.000
_cell.length_b   1.000
_cell.length_c   1.000
_cell.angle_alpha   90.00
_cell.angle_beta   90.00
_cell.angle_gamma   90.00
#
_symmetry.space_group_name_H-M   'P 1'
#
loop_
_entity.id
_entity.type
_entity.pdbx_description
1 polymer ?
#
loop_
_entity_poly.entity_id
_entity_poly.type
_entity_poly.pdbx_seq_one_letter_code
_entity_poly.pdbx_strand_id
1 'polypeptide(L)'
;MLARRSLLRSAALCPLCAPLTAPLGAALGATLGASAARASGGAHWGYEGADGPEHWAALSPEYRACTAGTEQTPIDLAAGIPAQTGRIGFAYHPQPLQVVNNGHTIQVNVAPGSMMAIGETGYELLQFHFHHPAEHLLAGKAAAMECHFVHRSPAGALAVAGVFLQPGRVNAALVPIWKAMPVAAGPVQAVAGVTVDPAALLPRDRTYFRYMGSLTTPPCSEGVLWTVFRDPVALAPEQIRAFAALFPMNARPAQPLGRRFLLESGV
;
A
#
# COMPACT_ATOMS: atom_id res chain seq x y z
N MET A 1 41.35 -38.53 -26.81
CA MET A 1 40.73 -39.78 -27.27
C MET A 1 39.26 -39.54 -27.30
N LEU A 2 38.71 -39.25 -28.52
CA LEU A 2 37.84 -40.08 -29.34
C LEU A 2 36.47 -40.34 -28.67
N ALA A 3 35.28 -40.09 -29.21
CA ALA A 3 34.90 -39.97 -30.63
C ALA A 3 33.52 -39.32 -30.73
N ARG A 4 33.33 -38.59 -31.82
CA ARG A 4 32.06 -38.14 -32.41
C ARG A 4 31.25 -39.33 -32.92
N ARG A 5 29.93 -39.28 -32.89
CA ARG A 5 29.08 -39.89 -33.88
C ARG A 5 27.85 -39.04 -34.20
N SER A 6 27.88 -38.47 -35.38
CA SER A 6 26.74 -38.02 -36.19
C SER A 6 26.11 -39.18 -36.93
N LEU A 7 24.79 -39.12 -37.20
CA LEU A 7 24.11 -39.81 -38.31
C LEU A 7 22.69 -39.21 -38.37
N LEU A 8 22.40 -38.36 -39.31
CA LEU A 8 21.89 -38.53 -40.71
C LEU A 8 20.39 -38.89 -40.76
N ARG A 9 19.64 -37.90 -41.19
CA ARG A 9 18.72 -37.77 -42.31
C ARG A 9 17.85 -38.98 -42.71
N SER A 10 16.53 -38.75 -42.81
CA SER A 10 15.78 -39.14 -43.98
C SER A 10 14.54 -38.28 -44.17
N ALA A 11 14.50 -37.61 -45.29
CA ALA A 11 13.35 -36.94 -45.87
C ALA A 11 12.55 -37.97 -46.69
N ALA A 12 11.23 -37.86 -46.65
CA ALA A 12 10.39 -38.50 -47.68
C ALA A 12 9.32 -37.48 -48.11
N LEU A 13 9.44 -37.11 -49.36
CA LEU A 13 8.47 -36.37 -50.16
C LEU A 13 7.45 -37.32 -50.78
N CYS A 14 6.26 -36.81 -51.01
CA CYS A 14 5.52 -36.83 -52.28
C CYS A 14 4.08 -37.32 -52.23
N PRO A 15 3.30 -37.09 -53.25
CA PRO A 15 2.38 -35.96 -53.47
C PRO A 15 0.96 -36.46 -53.78
N LEU A 16 -0.02 -35.62 -53.92
CA LEU A 16 -0.90 -35.58 -55.12
C LEU A 16 -2.09 -34.64 -54.89
N CYS A 17 -2.24 -33.82 -55.89
CA CYS A 17 -3.31 -32.88 -56.14
C CYS A 17 -4.69 -33.51 -56.37
N ALA A 18 -5.73 -32.78 -56.01
CA ALA A 18 -6.75 -32.33 -57.01
C ALA A 18 -7.89 -31.55 -56.27
N PRO A 19 -8.55 -30.62 -56.98
CA PRO A 19 -9.45 -29.64 -56.38
C PRO A 19 -10.91 -30.12 -56.46
N LEU A 20 -11.73 -29.68 -55.48
CA LEU A 20 -13.17 -29.72 -55.57
C LEU A 20 -13.80 -28.44 -55.12
N THR A 21 -14.55 -27.90 -55.99
CA THR A 21 -15.46 -26.76 -56.07
C THR A 21 -16.33 -26.52 -54.82
N ALA A 22 -16.52 -25.22 -54.57
CA ALA A 22 -17.45 -24.65 -53.59
C ALA A 22 -18.93 -24.98 -53.86
N PRO A 23 -19.79 -24.83 -52.85
CA PRO A 23 -20.82 -23.80 -53.02
C PRO A 23 -20.96 -22.82 -51.87
N LEU A 24 -21.46 -21.65 -52.24
CA LEU A 24 -21.94 -20.57 -51.38
C LEU A 24 -22.96 -21.09 -50.33
N GLY A 25 -22.80 -20.62 -49.09
CA GLY A 25 -23.83 -20.88 -48.07
C GLY A 25 -23.63 -20.03 -46.81
N ALA A 26 -24.41 -18.96 -46.74
CA ALA A 26 -24.88 -18.29 -45.51
C ALA A 26 -23.81 -17.70 -44.53
N ALA A 27 -23.64 -16.40 -44.62
CA ALA A 27 -23.07 -15.58 -43.56
C ALA A 27 -23.99 -15.60 -42.32
N LEU A 28 -23.65 -16.38 -41.29
CA LEU A 28 -24.13 -16.14 -39.95
C LEU A 28 -23.23 -15.08 -39.33
N GLY A 29 -23.78 -13.88 -39.17
CA GLY A 29 -23.19 -12.83 -38.39
C GLY A 29 -23.04 -13.25 -36.93
N ALA A 30 -21.84 -13.71 -36.55
CA ALA A 30 -21.44 -13.80 -35.17
C ALA A 30 -21.14 -12.36 -34.68
N THR A 31 -22.13 -11.74 -34.05
CA THR A 31 -21.88 -10.56 -33.24
C THR A 31 -20.94 -10.99 -32.12
N LEU A 32 -19.65 -10.69 -32.27
CA LEU A 32 -18.69 -10.69 -31.19
C LEU A 32 -19.20 -9.66 -30.17
N GLY A 33 -19.95 -10.12 -29.18
CA GLY A 33 -20.25 -9.37 -28.00
C GLY A 33 -18.91 -9.02 -27.34
N ALA A 34 -18.50 -7.78 -27.50
CA ALA A 34 -17.45 -7.20 -26.69
C ALA A 34 -17.93 -7.31 -25.24
N SER A 35 -17.50 -8.34 -24.54
CA SER A 35 -17.54 -8.36 -23.08
C SER A 35 -16.70 -7.17 -22.63
N ALA A 36 -17.37 -6.05 -22.33
CA ALA A 36 -16.75 -4.99 -21.59
C ALA A 36 -16.17 -5.65 -20.34
N ALA A 37 -14.83 -5.67 -20.28
CA ALA A 37 -14.15 -6.02 -19.03
C ALA A 37 -14.72 -5.09 -17.98
N ARG A 38 -15.59 -5.63 -17.12
CA ARG A 38 -15.99 -4.94 -15.90
C ARG A 38 -14.68 -4.64 -15.19
N ALA A 39 -14.34 -3.36 -15.07
CA ALA A 39 -13.41 -2.93 -14.06
C ALA A 39 -13.86 -3.63 -12.76
N SER A 40 -12.98 -4.38 -12.13
CA SER A 40 -13.22 -4.99 -10.84
C SER A 40 -13.25 -3.87 -9.80
N GLY A 41 -14.32 -3.09 -9.79
CA GLY A 41 -14.63 -2.18 -8.73
C GLY A 41 -14.99 -3.05 -7.53
N GLY A 42 -14.08 -3.16 -6.56
CA GLY A 42 -14.39 -3.76 -5.27
C GLY A 42 -15.65 -3.11 -4.68
N ALA A 43 -16.33 -3.81 -3.78
CA ALA A 43 -17.49 -3.26 -3.09
C ALA A 43 -17.09 -1.93 -2.44
N HIS A 44 -18.00 -0.96 -2.49
CA HIS A 44 -17.80 0.32 -1.78
C HIS A 44 -17.67 0.07 -0.28
N TRP A 45 -16.74 0.77 0.36
CA TRP A 45 -16.50 0.69 1.79
C TRP A 45 -16.15 2.08 2.33
N GLY A 46 -16.30 2.27 3.62
CA GLY A 46 -16.00 3.51 4.32
C GLY A 46 -15.52 3.25 5.74
N TYR A 47 -15.55 4.27 6.56
CA TYR A 47 -15.11 4.18 7.95
C TYR A 47 -16.25 4.31 8.97
N GLU A 48 -17.48 4.55 8.53
CA GLU A 48 -18.64 4.79 9.38
C GLU A 48 -19.88 4.07 8.84
N GLY A 49 -20.85 3.80 9.72
CA GLY A 49 -22.13 3.24 9.37
C GLY A 49 -22.06 1.83 8.76
N ALA A 50 -22.94 1.53 7.84
CA ALA A 50 -23.09 0.19 7.24
C ALA A 50 -21.86 -0.23 6.39
N ASP A 51 -21.07 0.72 5.93
CA ASP A 51 -19.86 0.50 5.13
C ASP A 51 -18.58 0.56 5.98
N GLY A 52 -18.72 0.71 7.31
CA GLY A 52 -17.62 0.86 8.26
C GLY A 52 -16.85 -0.43 8.53
N PRO A 53 -15.72 -0.34 9.29
CA PRO A 53 -14.79 -1.44 9.53
C PRO A 53 -15.41 -2.71 10.11
N GLU A 54 -16.47 -2.57 10.90
CA GLU A 54 -17.19 -3.68 11.52
C GLU A 54 -17.93 -4.54 10.47
N HIS A 55 -18.23 -3.95 9.31
CA HIS A 55 -19.03 -4.57 8.25
C HIS A 55 -18.23 -4.93 7.00
N TRP A 56 -16.95 -4.53 6.89
CA TRP A 56 -16.14 -4.73 5.68
C TRP A 56 -16.20 -6.17 5.15
N ALA A 57 -16.06 -7.18 6.01
CA ALA A 57 -16.10 -8.58 5.58
C ALA A 57 -17.44 -9.02 4.97
N ALA A 58 -18.53 -8.32 5.28
CA ALA A 58 -19.86 -8.58 4.73
C ALA A 58 -20.08 -7.89 3.37
N LEU A 59 -19.30 -6.86 3.05
CA LEU A 59 -19.45 -6.09 1.80
C LEU A 59 -18.97 -6.87 0.57
N SER A 60 -17.95 -7.74 0.73
CA SER A 60 -17.43 -8.58 -0.35
C SER A 60 -16.76 -9.84 0.19
N PRO A 61 -16.88 -10.99 -0.49
CA PRO A 61 -16.13 -12.20 -0.16
C PRO A 61 -14.62 -11.98 -0.14
N GLU A 62 -14.11 -11.05 -0.95
CA GLU A 62 -12.69 -10.66 -1.00
C GLU A 62 -12.23 -9.96 0.29
N TYR A 63 -13.14 -9.35 1.05
CA TYR A 63 -12.84 -8.64 2.29
C TYR A 63 -12.93 -9.52 3.54
N ARG A 64 -13.11 -10.83 3.36
CA ARG A 64 -13.24 -11.79 4.45
C ARG A 64 -12.13 -11.68 5.50
N ALA A 65 -10.90 -11.40 5.08
CA ALA A 65 -9.76 -11.26 5.98
C ALA A 65 -9.95 -10.14 7.02
N CYS A 66 -10.76 -9.11 6.72
CA CYS A 66 -11.00 -8.00 7.64
C CYS A 66 -11.62 -8.43 8.99
N THR A 67 -12.32 -9.57 9.01
CA THR A 67 -12.91 -10.14 10.25
C THR A 67 -12.29 -11.50 10.60
N ALA A 68 -12.01 -12.36 9.62
CA ALA A 68 -11.50 -13.72 9.85
C ALA A 68 -9.99 -13.79 9.99
N GLY A 69 -9.26 -12.72 9.67
CA GLY A 69 -7.81 -12.66 9.81
C GLY A 69 -7.38 -12.69 11.28
N THR A 70 -6.21 -13.23 11.53
CA THR A 70 -5.62 -13.39 12.87
C THR A 70 -4.43 -12.48 13.12
N GLU A 71 -3.94 -11.83 12.08
CA GLU A 71 -2.78 -10.91 12.10
C GLU A 71 -3.17 -9.52 11.60
N GLN A 72 -4.32 -9.04 12.04
CA GLN A 72 -4.89 -7.77 11.56
C GLN A 72 -4.21 -6.53 12.15
N THR A 73 -4.22 -5.44 11.40
CA THR A 73 -3.67 -4.11 11.72
C THR A 73 -4.79 -3.07 11.64
N PRO A 74 -4.71 -1.94 12.42
CA PRO A 74 -3.67 -1.55 13.37
C PRO A 74 -3.76 -2.31 14.71
N ILE A 75 -2.78 -2.09 15.59
CA ILE A 75 -2.76 -2.65 16.96
C ILE A 75 -2.40 -1.57 18.00
N ASP A 76 -2.59 -1.88 19.29
CA ASP A 76 -2.01 -1.10 20.37
C ASP A 76 -0.54 -1.51 20.61
N LEU A 77 0.36 -0.54 20.52
CA LEU A 77 1.79 -0.69 20.71
C LEU A 77 2.13 -0.51 22.20
N ALA A 78 1.52 -1.31 23.08
CA ALA A 78 1.57 -1.10 24.53
C ALA A 78 2.78 -1.73 25.20
N ALA A 79 3.21 -2.91 24.80
CA ALA A 79 4.25 -3.70 25.49
C ALA A 79 5.13 -4.42 24.48
N GLY A 80 6.06 -3.69 23.89
CA GLY A 80 7.07 -4.26 23.00
C GLY A 80 8.06 -5.15 23.75
N ILE A 81 8.43 -6.26 23.15
CA ILE A 81 9.52 -7.10 23.61
C ILE A 81 10.82 -6.46 23.11
N PRO A 82 11.73 -6.04 24.01
CA PRO A 82 13.01 -5.48 23.62
C PRO A 82 13.77 -6.46 22.73
N ALA A 83 14.22 -6.01 21.56
CA ALA A 83 14.86 -6.87 20.59
C ALA A 83 15.92 -6.14 19.76
N GLN A 84 16.99 -6.85 19.42
CA GLN A 84 17.98 -6.35 18.46
C GLN A 84 17.49 -6.59 17.03
N THR A 85 16.55 -5.76 16.60
CA THR A 85 15.89 -5.90 15.29
C THR A 85 16.71 -5.30 14.13
N GLY A 86 17.90 -4.79 14.42
CA GLY A 86 18.78 -4.13 13.45
C GLY A 86 18.31 -2.72 13.06
N ARG A 87 19.15 -2.01 12.32
CA ARG A 87 18.82 -0.68 11.80
C ARG A 87 17.99 -0.80 10.53
N ILE A 88 17.07 0.13 10.35
CA ILE A 88 16.36 0.31 9.08
C ILE A 88 17.10 1.37 8.29
N GLY A 89 17.45 1.04 7.05
CA GLY A 89 18.01 1.98 6.10
C GLY A 89 16.90 2.66 5.29
N PHE A 90 17.02 3.96 5.05
CA PHE A 90 16.16 4.70 4.14
C PHE A 90 17.02 5.45 3.11
N ALA A 91 16.74 5.20 1.84
CA ALA A 91 17.32 5.90 0.70
C ALA A 91 16.15 6.50 -0.11
N TYR A 92 15.46 7.48 0.50
CA TYR A 92 14.39 8.21 -0.17
C TYR A 92 14.97 9.42 -0.91
N HIS A 93 14.38 9.74 -2.04
CA HIS A 93 14.81 10.84 -2.90
C HIS A 93 13.67 11.84 -3.10
N PRO A 94 14.00 13.15 -3.16
CA PRO A 94 13.04 14.16 -3.59
C PRO A 94 12.49 13.84 -4.99
N GLN A 95 11.19 14.09 -5.17
CA GLN A 95 10.48 13.75 -6.40
C GLN A 95 9.36 14.73 -6.72
N PRO A 96 8.88 14.80 -7.97
CA PRO A 96 7.69 15.56 -8.33
C PRO A 96 6.47 15.12 -7.54
N LEU A 97 5.67 16.08 -7.08
CA LEU A 97 4.45 15.79 -6.33
C LEU A 97 3.37 15.20 -7.23
N GLN A 98 2.95 13.97 -6.91
CA GLN A 98 1.77 13.31 -7.47
C GLN A 98 0.80 12.99 -6.34
N VAL A 99 -0.25 13.79 -6.20
CA VAL A 99 -1.21 13.70 -5.10
C VAL A 99 -2.58 13.27 -5.60
N VAL A 100 -3.29 12.50 -4.79
CA VAL A 100 -4.65 12.07 -5.07
C VAL A 100 -5.47 12.06 -3.77
N ASN A 101 -6.71 12.49 -3.87
CA ASN A 101 -7.78 12.11 -2.96
C ASN A 101 -8.44 10.87 -3.56
N ASN A 102 -8.23 9.70 -2.94
CA ASN A 102 -8.75 8.44 -3.44
C ASN A 102 -10.14 8.07 -2.86
N GLY A 103 -10.77 9.02 -2.14
CA GLY A 103 -12.04 8.84 -1.44
C GLY A 103 -11.89 8.37 0.01
N HIS A 104 -10.71 7.87 0.39
CA HIS A 104 -10.43 7.32 1.73
C HIS A 104 -9.30 8.05 2.44
N THR A 105 -8.41 8.70 1.70
CA THR A 105 -7.29 9.47 2.22
C THR A 105 -6.71 10.41 1.15
N ILE A 106 -5.78 11.26 1.56
CA ILE A 106 -4.83 11.92 0.67
C ILE A 106 -3.59 11.03 0.54
N GLN A 107 -3.30 10.60 -0.68
CA GLN A 107 -2.17 9.75 -1.00
C GLN A 107 -1.19 10.50 -1.92
N VAL A 108 0.10 10.31 -1.70
CA VAL A 108 1.17 10.77 -2.58
C VAL A 108 1.82 9.55 -3.21
N ASN A 109 1.72 9.45 -4.53
CA ASN A 109 2.41 8.40 -5.28
C ASN A 109 3.89 8.73 -5.43
N VAL A 110 4.74 7.71 -5.32
CA VAL A 110 6.20 7.84 -5.35
C VAL A 110 6.74 7.21 -6.63
N ALA A 111 7.57 7.95 -7.35
CA ALA A 111 8.29 7.42 -8.50
C ALA A 111 9.32 6.36 -8.05
N PRO A 112 9.64 5.36 -8.90
CA PRO A 112 10.63 4.35 -8.56
C PRO A 112 11.99 4.92 -8.13
N GLY A 113 12.67 4.20 -7.22
CA GLY A 113 14.03 4.51 -6.78
C GLY A 113 14.17 4.88 -5.30
N SER A 114 13.09 5.24 -4.59
CA SER A 114 13.12 5.43 -3.14
C SER A 114 12.99 4.09 -2.43
N MET A 115 13.93 3.76 -1.53
CA MET A 115 14.04 2.45 -0.92
C MET A 115 14.06 2.50 0.61
N MET A 116 13.47 1.47 1.23
CA MET A 116 13.68 1.10 2.63
C MET A 116 14.40 -0.25 2.66
N ALA A 117 15.42 -0.40 3.50
CA ALA A 117 16.13 -1.66 3.71
C ALA A 117 15.87 -2.19 5.12
N ILE A 118 15.50 -3.47 5.21
CA ILE A 118 15.30 -4.20 6.47
C ILE A 118 16.16 -5.47 6.40
N GLY A 119 17.26 -5.50 7.16
CA GLY A 119 18.30 -6.50 6.97
C GLY A 119 18.85 -6.43 5.54
N GLU A 120 18.89 -7.55 4.84
CA GLU A 120 19.36 -7.63 3.45
C GLU A 120 18.25 -7.39 2.40
N THR A 121 17.01 -7.22 2.84
CA THR A 121 15.88 -7.05 1.92
C THR A 121 15.61 -5.58 1.66
N GLY A 122 15.65 -5.18 0.39
CA GLY A 122 15.20 -3.87 -0.08
C GLY A 122 13.71 -3.87 -0.41
N TYR A 123 13.03 -2.80 -0.04
CA TYR A 123 11.62 -2.55 -0.34
C TYR A 123 11.47 -1.19 -1.02
N GLU A 124 10.92 -1.16 -2.22
CA GLU A 124 10.67 0.08 -2.96
C GLU A 124 9.46 0.81 -2.41
N LEU A 125 9.59 2.11 -2.13
CA LEU A 125 8.50 2.97 -1.71
C LEU A 125 7.55 3.22 -2.89
N LEU A 126 6.29 2.84 -2.73
CA LEU A 126 5.26 2.99 -3.75
C LEU A 126 4.44 4.27 -3.57
N GLN A 127 4.06 4.56 -2.33
CA GLN A 127 3.22 5.69 -1.96
C GLN A 127 3.29 5.92 -0.44
N PHE A 128 2.84 7.10 -0.01
CA PHE A 128 2.52 7.36 1.39
C PHE A 128 1.18 8.10 1.50
N HIS A 129 0.50 7.90 2.63
CA HIS A 129 -0.84 8.44 2.85
C HIS A 129 -1.09 8.70 4.34
N PHE A 130 -2.21 9.31 4.67
CA PHE A 130 -2.46 9.83 6.01
C PHE A 130 -3.78 9.35 6.59
N HIS A 131 -3.79 9.19 7.92
CA HIS A 131 -4.96 8.85 8.72
C HIS A 131 -5.20 9.88 9.80
N HIS A 132 -6.47 10.17 10.08
CA HIS A 132 -6.93 11.01 11.17
C HIS A 132 -8.15 10.35 11.86
N PRO A 133 -8.07 10.05 13.18
CA PRO A 133 -6.86 10.07 14.01
C PRO A 133 -5.82 9.02 13.57
N ALA A 134 -4.74 8.86 14.33
CA ALA A 134 -3.80 7.75 14.11
C ALA A 134 -4.51 6.40 14.25
N GLU A 135 -4.11 5.43 13.43
CA GLU A 135 -4.67 4.08 13.44
C GLU A 135 -4.07 3.21 14.55
N HIS A 136 -2.71 3.26 14.71
CA HIS A 136 -2.08 2.60 15.84
C HIS A 136 -2.31 3.39 17.13
N LEU A 137 -2.43 2.64 18.23
CA LEU A 137 -2.38 3.22 19.56
C LEU A 137 -0.97 3.08 20.15
N LEU A 138 -0.57 4.02 20.97
CA LEU A 138 0.62 3.92 21.81
C LEU A 138 0.19 3.91 23.26
N ALA A 139 0.26 2.75 23.90
CA ALA A 139 -0.25 2.51 25.26
C ALA A 139 -1.71 3.02 25.44
N GLY A 140 -2.59 2.59 24.55
CA GLY A 140 -4.02 2.90 24.56
C GLY A 140 -4.39 4.29 24.04
N LYS A 141 -3.44 5.09 23.54
CA LYS A 141 -3.68 6.48 23.10
C LYS A 141 -3.37 6.64 21.60
N ALA A 142 -4.31 7.18 20.84
CA ALA A 142 -4.07 7.58 19.48
C ALA A 142 -3.33 8.93 19.40
N ALA A 143 -2.41 9.07 18.47
CA ALA A 143 -1.87 10.37 18.06
C ALA A 143 -2.91 11.14 17.23
N ALA A 144 -2.65 12.42 16.95
CA ALA A 144 -3.57 13.23 16.16
C ALA A 144 -3.73 12.70 14.74
N MET A 145 -2.63 12.23 14.12
CA MET A 145 -2.63 11.64 12.78
C MET A 145 -1.52 10.58 12.69
N GLU A 146 -1.58 9.79 11.63
CA GLU A 146 -0.52 8.85 11.26
C GLU A 146 -0.25 8.90 9.76
N CYS A 147 1.02 8.76 9.38
CA CYS A 147 1.44 8.64 7.99
C CYS A 147 1.98 7.24 7.74
N HIS A 148 1.49 6.57 6.70
CA HIS A 148 1.95 5.25 6.28
C HIS A 148 2.75 5.34 4.99
N PHE A 149 3.98 4.84 5.01
CA PHE A 149 4.84 4.67 3.84
C PHE A 149 4.76 3.21 3.39
N VAL A 150 4.13 2.96 2.27
CA VAL A 150 3.89 1.61 1.75
C VAL A 150 4.97 1.21 0.76
N HIS A 151 5.61 0.09 1.03
CA HIS A 151 6.72 -0.42 0.22
C HIS A 151 6.45 -1.84 -0.25
N ARG A 152 7.16 -2.24 -1.30
CA ARG A 152 7.11 -3.60 -1.86
C ARG A 152 8.51 -4.11 -2.19
N SER A 153 8.80 -5.35 -1.80
CA SER A 153 10.02 -6.03 -2.20
C SER A 153 9.93 -6.54 -3.64
N PRO A 154 11.07 -6.89 -4.28
CA PRO A 154 11.04 -7.54 -5.61
C PRO A 154 10.25 -8.84 -5.65
N ALA A 155 10.13 -9.54 -4.52
CA ALA A 155 9.31 -10.75 -4.37
C ALA A 155 7.82 -10.47 -4.14
N GLY A 156 7.40 -9.19 -4.12
CA GLY A 156 6.01 -8.79 -3.92
C GLY A 156 5.57 -8.65 -2.46
N ALA A 157 6.43 -8.95 -1.47
CA ALA A 157 6.10 -8.77 -0.06
C ALA A 157 5.96 -7.29 0.29
N LEU A 158 4.96 -6.96 1.09
CA LEU A 158 4.71 -5.60 1.54
C LEU A 158 5.39 -5.31 2.88
N ALA A 159 5.89 -4.09 3.00
CA ALA A 159 6.36 -3.52 4.26
C ALA A 159 5.83 -2.09 4.41
N VAL A 160 5.38 -1.74 5.61
CA VAL A 160 4.86 -0.40 5.89
C VAL A 160 5.63 0.22 7.04
N ALA A 161 6.06 1.48 6.86
CA ALA A 161 6.58 2.30 7.92
C ALA A 161 5.49 3.29 8.38
N GLY A 162 5.11 3.24 9.66
CA GLY A 162 4.15 4.14 10.29
C GLY A 162 4.86 5.26 11.05
N VAL A 163 4.40 6.49 10.91
CA VAL A 163 4.92 7.68 11.58
C VAL A 163 3.76 8.41 12.25
N PHE A 164 3.79 8.51 13.55
CA PHE A 164 2.84 9.32 14.30
C PHE A 164 3.05 10.81 14.04
N LEU A 165 1.96 11.55 13.86
CA LEU A 165 1.97 13.00 13.70
C LEU A 165 1.21 13.62 14.89
N GLN A 166 1.87 14.56 15.60
CA GLN A 166 1.30 15.19 16.80
C GLN A 166 1.31 16.70 16.70
N PRO A 167 0.40 17.39 17.44
CA PRO A 167 0.38 18.84 17.47
C PRO A 167 1.73 19.43 17.87
N GLY A 168 2.19 20.43 17.11
CA GLY A 168 3.47 21.09 17.33
C GLY A 168 3.73 22.21 16.35
N ARG A 169 4.99 22.36 15.93
CA ARG A 169 5.38 23.36 14.94
C ARG A 169 4.88 22.97 13.54
N VAL A 170 4.81 23.96 12.63
CA VAL A 170 4.54 23.74 11.21
C VAL A 170 5.52 22.71 10.64
N ASN A 171 4.99 21.71 9.98
CA ASN A 171 5.79 20.78 9.19
C ASN A 171 5.95 21.32 7.76
N ALA A 172 7.13 21.84 7.47
CA ALA A 172 7.41 22.46 6.17
C ALA A 172 7.35 21.45 5.00
N ALA A 173 7.70 20.17 5.25
CA ALA A 173 7.66 19.13 4.21
C ALA A 173 6.22 18.81 3.76
N LEU A 174 5.23 19.01 4.63
CA LEU A 174 3.82 18.80 4.30
C LEU A 174 3.15 20.02 3.64
N VAL A 175 3.74 21.21 3.72
CA VAL A 175 3.13 22.42 3.16
C VAL A 175 2.79 22.28 1.67
N PRO A 176 3.68 21.80 0.78
CA PRO A 176 3.36 21.66 -0.63
C PRO A 176 2.25 20.63 -0.88
N ILE A 177 2.23 19.53 -0.12
CA ILE A 177 1.21 18.49 -0.21
C ILE A 177 -0.15 19.06 0.22
N TRP A 178 -0.21 19.74 1.37
CA TRP A 178 -1.44 20.33 1.93
C TRP A 178 -2.04 21.40 1.03
N LYS A 179 -1.20 22.21 0.37
CA LYS A 179 -1.65 23.19 -0.63
C LYS A 179 -2.28 22.55 -1.86
N ALA A 180 -1.86 21.33 -2.19
CA ALA A 180 -2.30 20.61 -3.37
C ALA A 180 -3.34 19.51 -3.06
N MET A 181 -3.77 19.34 -1.80
CA MET A 181 -4.77 18.32 -1.44
C MET A 181 -6.06 18.50 -2.24
N PRO A 182 -6.48 17.50 -3.05
CA PRO A 182 -7.76 17.59 -3.76
C PRO A 182 -8.92 17.48 -2.77
N VAL A 183 -9.89 18.37 -2.87
CA VAL A 183 -11.06 18.41 -1.97
C VAL A 183 -12.00 17.23 -2.20
N ALA A 184 -12.08 16.73 -3.44
CA ALA A 184 -12.94 15.62 -3.82
C ALA A 184 -12.11 14.44 -4.36
N ALA A 185 -12.64 13.24 -4.21
CA ALA A 185 -12.05 12.04 -4.82
C ALA A 185 -11.95 12.19 -6.35
N GLY A 186 -10.85 11.74 -6.92
CA GLY A 186 -10.60 11.89 -8.35
C GLY A 186 -9.28 11.27 -8.80
N PRO A 187 -8.85 11.56 -10.02
CA PRO A 187 -7.60 11.05 -10.56
C PRO A 187 -6.37 11.65 -9.87
N VAL A 188 -5.23 10.99 -10.02
CA VAL A 188 -3.93 11.50 -9.59
C VAL A 188 -3.63 12.84 -10.26
N GLN A 189 -3.23 13.83 -9.48
CA GLN A 189 -2.82 15.14 -9.93
C GLN A 189 -1.29 15.29 -9.85
N ALA A 190 -0.65 15.52 -10.98
CA ALA A 190 0.75 15.91 -11.04
C ALA A 190 0.84 17.44 -10.84
N VAL A 191 1.54 17.87 -9.79
CA VAL A 191 1.65 19.30 -9.45
C VAL A 191 2.93 19.87 -10.05
N ALA A 192 2.79 20.63 -11.14
CA ALA A 192 3.92 21.16 -11.88
C ALA A 192 4.84 22.02 -11.01
N GLY A 193 6.16 21.79 -11.10
CA GLY A 193 7.17 22.57 -10.40
C GLY A 193 7.25 22.36 -8.88
N VAL A 194 6.46 21.41 -8.34
CA VAL A 194 6.48 21.08 -6.90
C VAL A 194 7.19 19.77 -6.66
N THR A 195 8.20 19.80 -5.78
CA THR A 195 8.96 18.62 -5.34
C THR A 195 8.68 18.36 -3.86
N VAL A 196 8.58 17.09 -3.50
CA VAL A 196 8.44 16.62 -2.12
C VAL A 196 9.54 15.62 -1.80
N ASP A 197 10.01 15.64 -0.55
CA ASP A 197 10.99 14.69 -0.04
C ASP A 197 10.36 13.81 1.05
N PRO A 198 10.09 12.54 0.76
CA PRO A 198 9.53 11.63 1.75
C PRO A 198 10.42 11.45 2.99
N ALA A 199 11.75 11.59 2.85
CA ALA A 199 12.68 11.47 3.97
C ALA A 199 12.47 12.55 5.05
N ALA A 200 11.98 13.73 4.65
CA ALA A 200 11.73 14.84 5.56
C ALA A 200 10.52 14.60 6.51
N LEU A 201 9.72 13.57 6.26
CA LEU A 201 8.59 13.15 7.09
C LEU A 201 8.96 12.06 8.10
N LEU A 202 10.17 11.52 8.04
CA LEU A 202 10.63 10.51 8.99
C LEU A 202 11.11 11.17 10.29
N PRO A 203 10.87 10.56 11.48
CA PRO A 203 11.35 11.11 12.74
C PRO A 203 12.88 11.05 12.84
N ARG A 204 13.47 11.86 13.73
CA ARG A 204 14.92 11.85 13.97
C ARG A 204 15.37 10.62 14.72
N ASP A 205 14.66 10.27 15.79
CA ASP A 205 14.86 9.01 16.48
C ASP A 205 14.21 7.90 15.66
N ARG A 206 14.97 6.85 15.44
CA ARG A 206 14.57 5.70 14.60
C ARG A 206 14.24 4.48 15.45
N THR A 207 13.97 4.64 16.75
CA THR A 207 13.38 3.59 17.58
C THR A 207 11.98 3.26 17.06
N TYR A 208 11.66 1.99 17.01
CA TYR A 208 10.42 1.54 16.38
C TYR A 208 9.88 0.26 17.00
N PHE A 209 8.61 0.04 16.79
CA PHE A 209 7.94 -1.24 16.98
C PHE A 209 7.87 -2.00 15.67
N ARG A 210 8.03 -3.33 15.74
CA ARG A 210 7.95 -4.23 14.59
C ARG A 210 7.03 -5.40 14.87
N TYR A 211 6.15 -5.72 13.91
CA TYR A 211 5.29 -6.88 13.98
C TYR A 211 4.82 -7.30 12.57
N MET A 212 4.32 -8.52 12.44
CA MET A 212 3.62 -8.97 11.24
C MET A 212 2.14 -8.60 11.35
N GLY A 213 1.59 -8.05 10.29
CA GLY A 213 0.22 -7.55 10.28
C GLY A 213 -0.42 -7.61 8.91
N SER A 214 -1.38 -6.72 8.68
CA SER A 214 -2.18 -6.65 7.46
C SER A 214 -2.20 -5.25 6.85
N LEU A 215 -2.84 -5.10 5.70
CA LEU A 215 -3.37 -3.82 5.27
C LEU A 215 -4.45 -3.36 6.26
N THR A 216 -4.57 -2.05 6.48
CA THR A 216 -5.58 -1.45 7.37
C THR A 216 -6.89 -1.13 6.66
N THR A 217 -6.94 -1.36 5.35
CA THR A 217 -8.13 -1.16 4.50
C THR A 217 -8.48 -2.46 3.77
N PRO A 218 -9.72 -2.65 3.33
CA PRO A 218 -10.07 -3.77 2.47
C PRO A 218 -9.08 -3.93 1.29
N PRO A 219 -8.65 -5.18 1.01
CA PRO A 219 -9.16 -6.46 1.52
C PRO A 219 -8.51 -6.96 2.81
N CYS A 220 -7.79 -6.13 3.60
CA CYS A 220 -7.15 -6.47 4.87
C CYS A 220 -6.16 -7.65 4.77
N SER A 221 -5.47 -7.78 3.63
CA SER A 221 -4.52 -8.86 3.36
C SER A 221 -3.42 -8.90 4.40
N GLU A 222 -3.16 -10.07 4.97
CA GLU A 222 -2.11 -10.32 5.96
C GLU A 222 -0.73 -10.53 5.31
N GLY A 223 0.32 -10.68 6.10
CA GLY A 223 1.69 -10.83 5.62
C GLY A 223 2.41 -9.51 5.36
N VAL A 224 1.94 -8.42 5.93
CA VAL A 224 2.58 -7.10 5.86
C VAL A 224 3.55 -6.92 7.02
N LEU A 225 4.80 -6.60 6.73
CA LEU A 225 5.80 -6.28 7.75
C LEU A 225 5.65 -4.82 8.19
N TRP A 226 5.18 -4.62 9.41
CA TRP A 226 5.00 -3.29 10.00
C TRP A 226 6.23 -2.84 10.79
N THR A 227 6.55 -1.57 10.61
CA THR A 227 7.55 -0.84 11.39
C THR A 227 6.93 0.49 11.77
N VAL A 228 6.59 0.69 13.04
CA VAL A 228 5.97 1.94 13.50
C VAL A 228 6.96 2.68 14.39
N PHE A 229 7.34 3.89 14.00
CA PHE A 229 8.27 4.70 14.78
C PHE A 229 7.63 5.17 16.08
N ARG A 230 8.42 5.12 17.16
CA ARG A 230 7.98 5.53 18.48
C ARG A 230 7.85 7.06 18.60
N ASP A 231 8.84 7.77 18.06
CA ASP A 231 8.89 9.23 18.14
C ASP A 231 7.98 9.87 17.10
N PRO A 232 7.06 10.75 17.53
CA PRO A 232 6.17 11.44 16.62
C PRO A 232 6.87 12.58 15.89
N VAL A 233 6.37 12.92 14.72
CA VAL A 233 6.74 14.11 13.96
C VAL A 233 5.73 15.23 14.27
N ALA A 234 6.25 16.44 14.50
CA ALA A 234 5.41 17.60 14.78
C ALA A 234 4.63 18.08 13.56
N LEU A 235 3.37 18.45 13.77
CA LEU A 235 2.46 18.98 12.76
C LEU A 235 1.65 20.14 13.39
N ALA A 236 1.55 21.28 12.68
CA ALA A 236 0.79 22.40 13.22
C ALA A 236 -0.70 22.04 13.37
N PRO A 237 -1.39 22.54 14.40
CA PRO A 237 -2.82 22.29 14.59
C PRO A 237 -3.65 22.69 13.35
N GLU A 238 -3.24 23.71 12.60
CA GLU A 238 -3.87 24.17 11.36
C GLU A 238 -3.75 23.11 10.26
N GLN A 239 -2.58 22.45 10.16
CA GLN A 239 -2.36 21.36 9.20
C GLN A 239 -3.22 20.15 9.55
N ILE A 240 -3.33 19.80 10.84
CA ILE A 240 -4.20 18.72 11.29
C ILE A 240 -5.65 19.04 10.92
N ARG A 241 -6.14 20.25 11.26
CA ARG A 241 -7.52 20.66 10.95
C ARG A 241 -7.81 20.66 9.45
N ALA A 242 -6.85 21.07 8.63
CA ALA A 242 -7.02 21.08 7.18
C ALA A 242 -7.24 19.67 6.61
N PHE A 243 -6.54 18.65 7.13
CA PHE A 243 -6.75 17.25 6.75
C PHE A 243 -8.08 16.72 7.33
N ALA A 244 -8.34 16.97 8.61
CA ALA A 244 -9.54 16.53 9.31
C ALA A 244 -10.83 17.10 8.70
N ALA A 245 -10.77 18.26 8.04
CA ALA A 245 -11.89 18.81 7.31
C ALA A 245 -12.31 17.98 6.08
N LEU A 246 -11.35 17.24 5.49
CA LEU A 246 -11.62 16.30 4.39
C LEU A 246 -11.95 14.90 4.90
N PHE A 247 -11.22 14.46 5.92
CA PHE A 247 -11.33 13.14 6.51
C PHE A 247 -11.42 13.26 8.03
N PRO A 248 -12.62 13.53 8.60
CA PRO A 248 -12.81 13.63 10.05
C PRO A 248 -12.51 12.31 10.77
N MET A 249 -12.75 11.18 10.07
CA MET A 249 -12.44 9.83 10.53
C MET A 249 -12.09 8.96 9.32
N ASN A 250 -10.81 8.54 9.23
CA ASN A 250 -10.37 7.52 8.26
C ASN A 250 -9.37 6.55 8.90
N ALA A 251 -9.64 6.14 10.13
CA ALA A 251 -8.83 5.22 10.91
C ALA A 251 -9.65 3.95 11.24
N ARG A 252 -9.07 2.79 10.93
CA ARG A 252 -9.60 1.51 11.38
C ARG A 252 -9.37 1.34 12.87
N PRO A 253 -10.32 0.83 13.67
CA PRO A 253 -10.10 0.52 15.08
C PRO A 253 -8.96 -0.47 15.30
N ALA A 254 -8.26 -0.34 16.45
CA ALA A 254 -7.18 -1.24 16.82
C ALA A 254 -7.68 -2.69 16.95
N GLN A 255 -6.90 -3.62 16.40
CA GLN A 255 -7.14 -5.05 16.36
C GLN A 255 -6.36 -5.76 17.48
N PRO A 256 -6.80 -6.92 17.92
CA PRO A 256 -6.05 -7.69 18.91
C PRO A 256 -4.65 -8.07 18.41
N LEU A 257 -3.63 -7.96 19.25
CA LEU A 257 -2.27 -8.43 18.93
C LEU A 257 -2.29 -9.95 18.65
N GLY A 258 -3.18 -10.69 19.32
CA GLY A 258 -3.30 -12.12 19.16
C GLY A 258 -2.03 -12.85 19.62
N ARG A 259 -1.56 -13.81 18.81
CA ARG A 259 -0.37 -14.62 19.11
C ARG A 259 0.92 -14.03 18.53
N ARG A 260 0.88 -12.83 18.00
CA ARG A 260 2.04 -12.16 17.40
C ARG A 260 2.98 -11.61 18.46
N PHE A 261 4.24 -11.49 18.08
CA PHE A 261 5.23 -10.76 18.88
C PHE A 261 5.26 -9.29 18.40
N LEU A 262 5.14 -8.38 19.35
CA LEU A 262 5.46 -6.97 19.15
C LEU A 262 6.90 -6.76 19.62
N LEU A 263 7.80 -6.51 18.68
CA LEU A 263 9.21 -6.26 18.98
C LEU A 263 9.44 -4.76 19.11
N GLU A 264 10.29 -4.35 20.06
CA GLU A 264 10.72 -2.97 20.24
C GLU A 264 12.23 -2.88 20.01
N SER A 265 12.65 -1.97 19.11
CA SER A 265 14.06 -1.72 18.79
C SER A 265 14.68 -0.75 19.80
N GLY A 266 16.03 -0.73 19.88
CA GLY A 266 16.74 0.32 20.64
C GLY A 266 17.15 -0.07 22.06
N VAL A 267 17.23 -1.39 22.33
CA VAL A 267 17.78 -1.93 23.60
C VAL A 267 19.14 -2.54 23.36
#